data_560c6b78af17a56441068f84f3907b21
#
_entry.id   560c6b78af17a56441068f84f3907b21
#
_cell.length_a   1.000
_cell.length_b   1.000
_cell.length_c   1.000
_cell.angle_alpha   90.00
_cell.angle_beta   90.00
_cell.angle_gamma   90.00
#
_symmetry.space_group_name_H-M   'P 1'
#
loop_
_entity.id
_entity.type
_entity.pdbx_description
1 polymer ?
#
loop_
_entity_poly.entity_id
_entity_poly.type
_entity_poly.pdbx_seq_one_letter_code
_entity_poly.pdbx_strand_id
1 'polypeptide(L)'
;MPPQSTNWQQSLKAFLHPRVVTMFFYGFSAGIPLLLIFSSLSLWLREAGVERSTVTYFSWAALAYSFKFLWAPLIDRLPIPALTHWLGRRRAWLLVAQLTVAASIFSISLVDPSQPGALNLMAFAVVMLGFTAATQDIVIDAYRIESAGVELQALMSSSYIAGYRIGMLSSGAGSLVLASWLGSTSDAYSYPAWQTTYALMALTMLVGAITTLIIREPDNPRPSAHQYTSGQYLKFLAIFVAGITAFVTVYVLTADSAGTLRQTLTEIVENSALSGLVVESLRLAL
;
A
#
# COMPACT_ATOMS: atom_id res chain seq x y z
N MET A 1 14.93 34.00 -22.38
CA MET A 1 15.70 32.97 -23.09
C MET A 1 14.72 32.15 -23.90
N PRO A 2 14.91 31.92 -25.21
CA PRO A 2 14.04 31.08 -26.00
C PRO A 2 14.16 29.62 -25.46
N PRO A 3 13.07 28.83 -25.44
CA PRO A 3 13.13 27.46 -25.03
C PRO A 3 14.06 26.69 -25.97
N GLN A 4 15.14 26.12 -25.43
CA GLN A 4 15.99 25.22 -26.20
C GLN A 4 15.14 24.08 -26.69
N SER A 5 15.05 23.88 -27.99
CA SER A 5 14.39 22.73 -28.61
C SER A 5 15.11 21.46 -28.11
N THR A 6 14.53 20.83 -27.11
CA THR A 6 15.06 19.57 -26.55
C THR A 6 14.93 18.50 -27.64
N ASN A 7 16.07 18.07 -28.19
CA ASN A 7 16.08 17.01 -29.18
C ASN A 7 15.46 15.73 -28.57
N TRP A 8 14.51 15.08 -29.26
CA TRP A 8 13.84 13.88 -28.79
C TRP A 8 14.81 12.78 -28.30
N GLN A 9 16.01 12.71 -28.87
CA GLN A 9 17.08 11.81 -28.44
C GLN A 9 17.62 12.16 -27.04
N GLN A 10 17.69 13.45 -26.69
CA GLN A 10 18.10 13.90 -25.36
C GLN A 10 17.01 13.55 -24.32
N SER A 11 15.74 13.72 -24.70
CA SER A 11 14.60 13.31 -23.85
C SER A 11 14.62 11.81 -23.62
N LEU A 12 14.85 11.00 -24.64
CA LEU A 12 14.91 9.53 -24.50
C LEU A 12 16.08 9.09 -23.60
N LYS A 13 17.26 9.72 -23.74
CA LYS A 13 18.40 9.46 -22.85
C LYS A 13 18.11 9.82 -21.40
N ALA A 14 17.31 10.86 -21.15
CA ALA A 14 16.90 11.24 -19.80
C ALA A 14 16.02 10.17 -19.14
N PHE A 15 15.15 9.49 -19.89
CA PHE A 15 14.37 8.35 -19.39
C PHE A 15 15.22 7.11 -19.07
N LEU A 16 16.37 6.95 -19.71
CA LEU A 16 17.32 5.88 -19.41
C LEU A 16 18.23 6.18 -18.21
N HIS A 17 18.07 7.35 -17.59
CA HIS A 17 18.85 7.70 -16.40
C HIS A 17 18.58 6.67 -15.28
N PRO A 18 19.61 6.11 -14.59
CA PRO A 18 19.43 5.02 -13.63
C PRO A 18 18.38 5.30 -12.55
N ARG A 19 18.31 6.55 -12.04
CA ARG A 19 17.30 6.94 -11.02
C ARG A 19 15.88 6.94 -11.58
N VAL A 20 15.70 7.27 -12.85
CA VAL A 20 14.38 7.25 -13.54
C VAL A 20 13.94 5.80 -13.76
N VAL A 21 14.85 4.94 -14.21
CA VAL A 21 14.59 3.49 -14.36
C VAL A 21 14.29 2.82 -13.02
N THR A 22 15.01 3.18 -11.97
CA THR A 22 14.72 2.73 -10.59
C THR A 22 13.28 3.03 -10.19
N MET A 23 12.81 4.24 -10.49
CA MET A 23 11.43 4.64 -10.15
C MET A 23 10.37 3.85 -10.92
N PHE A 24 10.67 3.40 -12.14
CA PHE A 24 9.80 2.51 -12.88
C PHE A 24 9.58 1.18 -12.14
N PHE A 25 10.65 0.53 -11.70
CA PHE A 25 10.56 -0.74 -10.98
C PHE A 25 9.93 -0.58 -9.59
N TYR A 26 10.19 0.53 -8.91
CA TYR A 26 9.49 0.84 -7.67
C TYR A 26 8.01 1.11 -7.90
N GLY A 27 7.65 1.82 -8.95
CA GLY A 27 6.26 1.99 -9.35
C GLY A 27 5.57 0.65 -9.63
N PHE A 28 6.21 -0.23 -10.40
CA PHE A 28 5.70 -1.56 -10.66
C PHE A 28 5.40 -2.32 -9.36
N SER A 29 6.37 -2.38 -8.46
CA SER A 29 6.21 -3.03 -7.16
C SER A 29 5.09 -2.40 -6.30
N ALA A 30 4.98 -1.07 -6.29
CA ALA A 30 3.96 -0.35 -5.54
C ALA A 30 2.54 -0.49 -6.13
N GLY A 31 2.44 -0.73 -7.44
CA GLY A 31 1.15 -0.94 -8.12
C GLY A 31 0.51 -2.30 -7.87
N ILE A 32 1.29 -3.32 -7.49
CA ILE A 32 0.81 -4.69 -7.31
C ILE A 32 -0.25 -4.81 -6.19
N PRO A 33 -0.07 -4.29 -4.97
CA PRO A 33 -1.00 -4.52 -3.86
C PRO A 33 -2.40 -3.96 -4.10
N LEU A 34 -2.51 -2.83 -4.79
CA LEU A 34 -3.78 -2.10 -4.88
C LEU A 34 -4.90 -2.94 -5.49
N LEU A 35 -4.71 -3.43 -6.70
CA LEU A 35 -5.76 -4.22 -7.37
C LEU A 35 -5.87 -5.65 -6.86
N LEU A 36 -4.83 -6.19 -6.21
CA LEU A 36 -4.96 -7.45 -5.48
C LEU A 36 -5.96 -7.33 -4.34
N ILE A 37 -5.95 -6.21 -3.58
CA ILE A 37 -6.89 -5.98 -2.49
C ILE A 37 -8.30 -5.70 -3.02
N PHE A 38 -8.45 -4.80 -3.99
CA PHE A 38 -9.77 -4.28 -4.36
C PHE A 38 -10.48 -5.10 -5.43
N SER A 39 -9.77 -5.56 -6.45
CA SER A 39 -10.38 -6.24 -7.59
C SER A 39 -10.26 -7.76 -7.45
N SER A 40 -9.06 -8.26 -7.40
CA SER A 40 -8.77 -9.70 -7.46
C SER A 40 -9.29 -10.44 -6.24
N LEU A 41 -9.04 -9.91 -5.03
CA LEU A 41 -9.54 -10.51 -3.80
C LEU A 41 -11.08 -10.49 -3.76
N SER A 42 -11.69 -9.39 -4.19
CA SER A 42 -13.16 -9.29 -4.21
C SER A 42 -13.79 -10.34 -5.12
N LEU A 43 -13.17 -10.62 -6.27
CA LEU A 43 -13.64 -11.69 -7.15
C LEU A 43 -13.40 -13.08 -6.53
N TRP A 44 -12.20 -13.32 -6.00
CA TRP A 44 -11.90 -14.57 -5.31
C TRP A 44 -12.88 -14.90 -4.20
N LEU A 45 -13.15 -13.93 -3.31
CA LEU A 45 -14.11 -14.10 -2.22
C LEU A 45 -15.52 -14.41 -2.74
N ARG A 46 -15.92 -13.76 -3.83
CA ARG A 46 -17.24 -14.03 -4.45
C ARG A 46 -17.32 -15.41 -5.08
N GLU A 47 -16.28 -15.88 -5.76
CA GLU A 47 -16.20 -17.23 -6.32
C GLU A 47 -16.24 -18.29 -5.21
N ALA A 48 -15.63 -17.99 -4.05
CA ALA A 48 -15.67 -18.84 -2.85
C ALA A 48 -17.01 -18.80 -2.09
N GLY A 49 -18.01 -18.05 -2.58
CA GLY A 49 -19.35 -17.98 -1.98
C GLY A 49 -19.47 -17.02 -0.80
N VAL A 50 -18.50 -16.14 -0.59
CA VAL A 50 -18.55 -15.14 0.50
C VAL A 50 -19.57 -14.06 0.19
N GLU A 51 -20.40 -13.68 1.17
CA GLU A 51 -21.42 -12.65 1.04
C GLU A 51 -20.83 -11.26 0.69
N ARG A 52 -21.54 -10.51 -0.15
CA ARG A 52 -21.12 -9.16 -0.60
C ARG A 52 -20.85 -8.17 0.53
N SER A 53 -21.65 -8.24 1.60
CA SER A 53 -21.46 -7.43 2.81
C SER A 53 -20.07 -7.65 3.39
N THR A 54 -19.66 -8.91 3.55
CA THR A 54 -18.35 -9.30 4.06
C THR A 54 -17.22 -8.86 3.12
N VAL A 55 -17.39 -9.04 1.81
CA VAL A 55 -16.38 -8.57 0.82
C VAL A 55 -16.11 -7.07 0.95
N THR A 56 -17.15 -6.28 1.24
CA THR A 56 -17.01 -4.83 1.42
C THR A 56 -16.10 -4.46 2.60
N TYR A 57 -16.10 -5.25 3.68
CA TYR A 57 -15.21 -4.98 4.82
C TYR A 57 -13.73 -5.09 4.47
N PHE A 58 -13.36 -5.94 3.52
CA PHE A 58 -11.97 -6.03 3.06
C PHE A 58 -11.47 -4.74 2.39
N SER A 59 -12.38 -3.92 1.84
CA SER A 59 -12.04 -2.61 1.29
C SER A 59 -11.53 -1.63 2.33
N TRP A 60 -11.77 -1.87 3.63
CA TRP A 60 -11.25 -1.04 4.72
C TRP A 60 -9.72 -1.09 4.83
N ALA A 61 -9.07 -2.09 4.26
CA ALA A 61 -7.60 -2.09 4.12
C ALA A 61 -7.08 -0.86 3.36
N ALA A 62 -7.92 -0.22 2.52
CA ALA A 62 -7.60 1.03 1.86
C ALA A 62 -7.42 2.21 2.82
N LEU A 63 -8.01 2.16 4.00
CA LEU A 63 -7.84 3.22 5.01
C LEU A 63 -6.37 3.40 5.38
N ALA A 64 -5.57 2.34 5.33
CA ALA A 64 -4.13 2.45 5.54
C ALA A 64 -3.48 3.45 4.57
N TYR A 65 -3.88 3.47 3.30
CA TYR A 65 -3.35 4.44 2.33
C TYR A 65 -3.76 5.89 2.66
N SER A 66 -4.98 6.09 3.14
CA SER A 66 -5.48 7.42 3.51
C SER A 66 -4.81 7.96 4.77
N PHE A 67 -4.50 7.09 5.72
CA PHE A 67 -3.93 7.45 7.01
C PHE A 67 -2.41 7.33 7.08
N LYS A 68 -1.72 7.01 5.97
CA LYS A 68 -0.26 6.82 5.94
C LYS A 68 0.55 8.02 6.49
N PHE A 69 0.00 9.22 6.44
CA PHE A 69 0.64 10.43 6.98
C PHE A 69 0.85 10.35 8.50
N LEU A 70 0.07 9.56 9.23
CA LEU A 70 0.21 9.40 10.67
C LEU A 70 1.54 8.77 11.06
N TRP A 71 1.99 7.75 10.32
CA TRP A 71 3.25 7.06 10.65
C TRP A 71 4.42 7.42 9.71
N ALA A 72 4.19 8.22 8.67
CA ALA A 72 5.26 8.69 7.80
C ALA A 72 6.42 9.37 8.57
N PRO A 73 6.16 10.26 9.57
CA PRO A 73 7.24 10.85 10.35
C PRO A 73 8.04 9.83 11.18
N LEU A 74 7.42 8.72 11.58
CA LEU A 74 8.09 7.63 12.29
C LEU A 74 9.12 6.94 11.37
N ILE A 75 8.69 6.56 10.17
CA ILE A 75 9.53 5.92 9.14
C ILE A 75 10.67 6.84 8.70
N ASP A 76 10.39 8.14 8.59
CA ASP A 76 11.40 9.12 8.21
C ASP A 76 12.52 9.28 9.24
N ARG A 77 12.27 8.98 10.50
CA ARG A 77 13.20 9.24 11.61
C ARG A 77 13.82 7.99 12.19
N LEU A 78 13.10 6.88 12.27
CA LEU A 78 13.58 5.67 12.92
C LEU A 78 14.51 4.86 12.01
N PRO A 79 15.73 4.54 12.47
CA PRO A 79 16.57 3.54 11.82
C PRO A 79 16.06 2.13 12.16
N ILE A 80 16.19 1.21 11.23
CA ILE A 80 16.02 -0.23 11.52
C ILE A 80 17.37 -0.75 12.02
N PRO A 81 17.47 -1.20 13.28
CA PRO A 81 18.74 -1.71 13.84
C PRO A 81 19.38 -2.75 12.94
N ALA A 82 20.70 -2.77 12.84
CA ALA A 82 21.51 -3.61 11.98
C ALA A 82 21.32 -3.36 10.46
N LEU A 83 20.10 -3.38 9.94
CA LEU A 83 19.82 -3.27 8.51
C LEU A 83 20.17 -1.88 7.96
N THR A 84 19.90 -0.83 8.72
CA THR A 84 20.26 0.56 8.36
C THR A 84 21.77 0.74 8.28
N HIS A 85 22.54 0.04 9.11
CA HIS A 85 23.99 0.11 9.07
C HIS A 85 24.58 -0.47 7.77
N TRP A 86 23.94 -1.51 7.22
CA TRP A 86 24.42 -2.20 6.02
C TRP A 86 23.90 -1.59 4.71
N LEU A 87 22.64 -1.22 4.69
CA LEU A 87 21.95 -0.79 3.46
C LEU A 87 21.72 0.72 3.38
N GLY A 88 21.86 1.43 4.50
CA GLY A 88 21.32 2.78 4.63
C GLY A 88 19.86 2.79 5.07
N ARG A 89 19.37 3.97 5.47
CA ARG A 89 18.04 4.10 6.09
C ARG A 89 16.89 3.83 5.09
N ARG A 90 16.95 4.45 3.92
CA ARG A 90 15.86 4.32 2.92
C ARG A 90 15.78 2.93 2.35
N ARG A 91 16.91 2.36 1.98
CA ARG A 91 16.97 0.99 1.45
C ARG A 91 16.55 -0.04 2.49
N ALA A 92 16.92 0.14 3.76
CA ALA A 92 16.50 -0.75 4.85
C ALA A 92 14.98 -0.78 5.00
N TRP A 93 14.33 0.39 5.07
CA TRP A 93 12.87 0.49 5.15
C TRP A 93 12.17 -0.04 3.89
N LEU A 94 12.70 0.26 2.69
CA LEU A 94 12.17 -0.28 1.43
C LEU A 94 12.19 -1.80 1.42
N LEU A 95 13.34 -2.40 1.76
CA LEU A 95 13.47 -3.85 1.74
C LEU A 95 12.51 -4.51 2.74
N VAL A 96 12.43 -4.00 3.96
CA VAL A 96 11.49 -4.53 4.97
C VAL A 96 10.05 -4.39 4.50
N ALA A 97 9.64 -3.22 4.01
CA ALA A 97 8.28 -3.01 3.51
C ALA A 97 7.96 -3.96 2.34
N GLN A 98 8.85 -4.11 1.36
CA GLN A 98 8.66 -4.97 0.19
C GLN A 98 8.56 -6.45 0.57
N LEU A 99 9.43 -6.91 1.48
CA LEU A 99 9.38 -8.29 1.98
C LEU A 99 8.11 -8.55 2.79
N THR A 100 7.66 -7.57 3.58
CA THR A 100 6.42 -7.71 4.34
C THR A 100 5.18 -7.67 3.43
N VAL A 101 5.20 -6.84 2.37
CA VAL A 101 4.16 -6.87 1.31
C VAL A 101 4.12 -8.26 0.66
N ALA A 102 5.27 -8.78 0.24
CA ALA A 102 5.35 -10.12 -0.36
C ALA A 102 4.83 -11.21 0.60
N ALA A 103 5.25 -11.16 1.87
CA ALA A 103 4.80 -12.09 2.91
C ALA A 103 3.27 -11.98 3.16
N SER A 104 2.72 -10.76 3.16
CA SER A 104 1.27 -10.54 3.32
C SER A 104 0.48 -11.12 2.15
N ILE A 105 0.91 -10.89 0.90
CA ILE A 105 0.28 -11.47 -0.30
C ILE A 105 0.39 -13.00 -0.25
N PHE A 106 1.55 -13.53 0.12
CA PHE A 106 1.75 -14.97 0.27
C PHE A 106 0.89 -15.56 1.38
N SER A 107 0.75 -14.86 2.53
CA SER A 107 -0.13 -15.31 3.62
C SER A 107 -1.60 -15.38 3.19
N ILE A 108 -2.07 -14.42 2.35
CA ILE A 108 -3.40 -14.47 1.75
C ILE A 108 -3.56 -15.74 0.89
N SER A 109 -2.53 -16.13 0.13
CA SER A 109 -2.58 -17.33 -0.72
C SER A 109 -2.76 -18.63 0.05
N LEU A 110 -2.35 -18.66 1.32
CA LEU A 110 -2.41 -19.85 2.16
C LEU A 110 -3.79 -20.07 2.84
N VAL A 111 -4.73 -19.15 2.63
CA VAL A 111 -6.03 -19.17 3.29
C VAL A 111 -7.13 -19.45 2.27
N ASP A 112 -7.86 -20.57 2.43
CA ASP A 112 -9.06 -20.82 1.64
C ASP A 112 -10.27 -20.15 2.29
N PRO A 113 -10.83 -19.08 1.65
CA PRO A 113 -11.94 -18.32 2.22
C PRO A 113 -13.25 -19.10 2.33
N SER A 114 -13.38 -20.26 1.70
CA SER A 114 -14.54 -21.13 1.81
C SER A 114 -14.59 -21.89 3.14
N GLN A 115 -13.48 -21.95 3.88
CA GLN A 115 -13.39 -22.66 5.14
C GLN A 115 -13.93 -21.83 6.32
N PRO A 116 -14.61 -22.45 7.29
CA PRO A 116 -15.10 -21.76 8.49
C PRO A 116 -13.96 -21.06 9.25
N GLY A 117 -14.14 -19.79 9.60
CA GLY A 117 -13.16 -19.01 10.35
C GLY A 117 -11.97 -18.47 9.55
N ALA A 118 -11.78 -18.87 8.30
CA ALA A 118 -10.68 -18.45 7.44
C ALA A 118 -10.68 -16.93 7.16
N LEU A 119 -11.85 -16.31 7.09
CA LEU A 119 -12.01 -14.90 6.76
C LEU A 119 -11.33 -13.96 7.75
N ASN A 120 -11.27 -14.32 9.04
CA ASN A 120 -10.57 -13.47 10.04
C ASN A 120 -9.06 -13.44 9.80
N LEU A 121 -8.46 -14.59 9.47
CA LEU A 121 -7.02 -14.67 9.15
C LEU A 121 -6.72 -13.94 7.85
N MET A 122 -7.57 -14.12 6.83
CA MET A 122 -7.46 -13.41 5.56
C MET A 122 -7.59 -11.89 5.75
N ALA A 123 -8.55 -11.44 6.55
CA ALA A 123 -8.73 -10.01 6.86
C ALA A 123 -7.49 -9.42 7.54
N PHE A 124 -6.89 -10.12 8.50
CA PHE A 124 -5.64 -9.69 9.12
C PHE A 124 -4.51 -9.55 8.08
N ALA A 125 -4.32 -10.55 7.21
CA ALA A 125 -3.30 -10.50 6.17
C ALA A 125 -3.54 -9.36 5.17
N VAL A 126 -4.80 -9.05 4.83
CA VAL A 126 -5.17 -7.95 3.94
C VAL A 126 -4.93 -6.58 4.59
N VAL A 127 -5.23 -6.42 5.88
CA VAL A 127 -4.91 -5.19 6.63
C VAL A 127 -3.39 -4.99 6.71
N MET A 128 -2.63 -6.05 6.98
CA MET A 128 -1.17 -6.01 6.95
C MET A 128 -0.64 -5.64 5.56
N LEU A 129 -1.24 -6.18 4.49
CA LEU A 129 -0.90 -5.82 3.12
C LEU A 129 -1.13 -4.33 2.85
N GLY A 130 -2.28 -3.79 3.24
CA GLY A 130 -2.60 -2.37 3.08
C GLY A 130 -1.63 -1.47 3.85
N PHE A 131 -1.33 -1.81 5.10
CA PHE A 131 -0.41 -1.04 5.95
C PHE A 131 1.03 -1.05 5.41
N THR A 132 1.53 -2.23 5.01
CA THR A 132 2.91 -2.36 4.52
C THR A 132 3.08 -1.78 3.12
N ALA A 133 2.08 -1.87 2.26
CA ALA A 133 2.09 -1.22 0.95
C ALA A 133 2.06 0.30 1.07
N ALA A 134 1.24 0.86 1.97
CA ALA A 134 1.26 2.29 2.27
C ALA A 134 2.61 2.74 2.87
N THR A 135 3.25 1.89 3.68
CA THR A 135 4.60 2.13 4.21
C THR A 135 5.64 2.14 3.08
N GLN A 136 5.56 1.19 2.16
CA GLN A 136 6.41 1.17 0.96
C GLN A 136 6.30 2.47 0.17
N ASP A 137 5.09 2.97 -0.07
CA ASP A 137 4.86 4.23 -0.78
C ASP A 137 5.53 5.42 -0.10
N ILE A 138 5.42 5.54 1.24
CA ILE A 138 6.09 6.60 2.01
C ILE A 138 7.59 6.60 1.75
N VAL A 139 8.21 5.42 1.79
CA VAL A 139 9.67 5.31 1.63
C VAL A 139 10.11 5.56 0.19
N ILE A 140 9.33 5.10 -0.80
CA ILE A 140 9.61 5.39 -2.22
C ILE A 140 9.55 6.89 -2.50
N ASP A 141 8.53 7.58 -2.00
CA ASP A 141 8.40 9.03 -2.14
C ASP A 141 9.58 9.77 -1.52
N ALA A 142 9.98 9.38 -0.32
CA ALA A 142 11.12 9.95 0.36
C ALA A 142 12.44 9.66 -0.38
N TYR A 143 12.64 8.42 -0.85
CA TYR A 143 13.79 8.05 -1.69
C TYR A 143 13.85 8.90 -2.97
N ARG A 144 12.73 9.09 -3.66
CA ARG A 144 12.63 9.91 -4.86
C ARG A 144 13.10 11.34 -4.60
N ILE A 145 12.62 11.96 -3.52
CA ILE A 145 12.95 13.35 -3.16
C ILE A 145 14.43 13.49 -2.78
N GLU A 146 14.97 12.51 -2.06
CA GLU A 146 16.37 12.56 -1.56
C GLU A 146 17.40 12.14 -2.62
N SER A 147 17.00 11.38 -3.64
CA SER A 147 17.96 10.81 -4.60
C SER A 147 18.29 11.71 -5.78
N ALA A 148 17.50 12.75 -6.07
CA ALA A 148 17.76 13.59 -7.24
C ALA A 148 17.34 15.05 -7.03
N GLY A 149 18.00 15.96 -7.77
CA GLY A 149 17.62 17.37 -7.85
C GLY A 149 16.28 17.58 -8.55
N VAL A 150 15.76 18.82 -8.44
CA VAL A 150 14.43 19.21 -8.95
C VAL A 150 14.25 18.89 -10.44
N GLU A 151 15.32 18.96 -11.23
CA GLU A 151 15.30 18.74 -12.68
C GLU A 151 14.85 17.31 -13.08
N LEU A 152 15.20 16.30 -12.28
CA LEU A 152 14.82 14.91 -12.55
C LEU A 152 13.50 14.48 -11.89
N GLN A 153 12.97 15.25 -10.96
CA GLN A 153 11.79 14.87 -10.19
C GLN A 153 10.56 14.59 -11.06
N ALA A 154 10.34 15.40 -12.09
CA ALA A 154 9.22 15.20 -13.03
C ALA A 154 9.35 13.88 -13.81
N LEU A 155 10.55 13.58 -14.33
CA LEU A 155 10.82 12.34 -15.06
C LEU A 155 10.71 11.11 -14.15
N MET A 156 11.24 11.21 -12.93
CA MET A 156 11.13 10.13 -11.92
C MET A 156 9.68 9.87 -11.55
N SER A 157 8.88 10.91 -11.36
CA SER A 157 7.44 10.78 -11.07
C SER A 157 6.68 10.15 -12.23
N SER A 158 6.93 10.57 -13.47
CA SER A 158 6.30 10.00 -14.66
C SER A 158 6.65 8.52 -14.83
N SER A 159 7.92 8.17 -14.61
CA SER A 159 8.41 6.80 -14.69
C SER A 159 7.78 5.92 -13.60
N TYR A 160 7.68 6.44 -12.37
CA TYR A 160 6.98 5.77 -11.27
C TYR A 160 5.51 5.49 -11.62
N ILE A 161 4.79 6.50 -12.13
CA ILE A 161 3.38 6.35 -12.52
C ILE A 161 3.24 5.30 -13.62
N ALA A 162 4.14 5.31 -14.62
CA ALA A 162 4.12 4.29 -15.69
C ALA A 162 4.31 2.88 -15.12
N GLY A 163 5.31 2.67 -14.27
CA GLY A 163 5.53 1.41 -13.59
C GLY A 163 4.34 1.00 -12.73
N TYR A 164 3.78 1.93 -11.96
CA TYR A 164 2.62 1.72 -11.11
C TYR A 164 1.40 1.21 -11.91
N ARG A 165 1.11 1.82 -13.07
CA ARG A 165 0.03 1.38 -13.95
C ARG A 165 0.24 -0.03 -14.49
N ILE A 166 1.49 -0.36 -14.87
CA ILE A 166 1.83 -1.72 -15.32
C ILE A 166 1.68 -2.71 -14.16
N GLY A 167 2.14 -2.37 -12.95
CA GLY A 167 1.94 -3.19 -11.76
C GLY A 167 0.46 -3.43 -11.46
N MET A 168 -0.37 -2.39 -11.51
CA MET A 168 -1.83 -2.51 -11.36
C MET A 168 -2.45 -3.45 -12.41
N LEU A 169 -2.09 -3.30 -13.67
CA LEU A 169 -2.60 -4.18 -14.74
C LEU A 169 -2.17 -5.62 -14.53
N SER A 170 -0.92 -5.84 -14.15
CA SER A 170 -0.39 -7.17 -13.87
C SER A 170 -1.10 -7.85 -12.70
N SER A 171 -1.37 -7.10 -11.62
CA SER A 171 -2.04 -7.64 -10.44
C SER A 171 -3.56 -7.71 -10.57
N GLY A 172 -4.19 -6.77 -11.27
CA GLY A 172 -5.61 -6.79 -11.55
C GLY A 172 -5.95 -7.80 -12.63
N ALA A 173 -5.83 -7.40 -13.91
CA ALA A 173 -6.19 -8.24 -15.02
C ALA A 173 -5.33 -9.53 -15.09
N GLY A 174 -4.02 -9.42 -14.82
CA GLY A 174 -3.11 -10.56 -14.87
C GLY A 174 -3.48 -11.65 -13.87
N SER A 175 -3.83 -11.31 -12.63
CA SER A 175 -4.24 -12.31 -11.64
C SER A 175 -5.57 -12.99 -12.00
N LEU A 176 -6.53 -12.23 -12.56
CA LEU A 176 -7.81 -12.79 -12.99
C LEU A 176 -7.64 -13.78 -14.15
N VAL A 177 -6.86 -13.39 -15.16
CA VAL A 177 -6.53 -14.26 -16.30
C VAL A 177 -5.81 -15.51 -15.81
N LEU A 178 -4.86 -15.38 -14.89
CA LEU A 178 -4.10 -16.50 -14.35
C LEU A 178 -4.98 -17.45 -13.54
N ALA A 179 -5.86 -16.95 -12.67
CA ALA A 179 -6.80 -17.76 -11.90
C ALA A 179 -7.76 -18.53 -12.83
N SER A 180 -8.28 -17.85 -13.84
CA SER A 180 -9.16 -18.47 -14.86
C SER A 180 -8.43 -19.54 -15.67
N TRP A 181 -7.19 -19.28 -16.10
CA TRP A 181 -6.38 -20.24 -16.83
C TRP A 181 -6.00 -21.47 -15.98
N LEU A 182 -5.85 -21.29 -14.66
CA LEU A 182 -5.63 -22.38 -13.72
C LEU A 182 -6.92 -23.10 -13.29
N GLY A 183 -8.07 -22.70 -13.83
CA GLY A 183 -9.33 -23.44 -13.73
C GLY A 183 -10.31 -22.91 -12.67
N SER A 184 -10.12 -21.70 -12.10
CA SER A 184 -11.15 -21.05 -11.28
C SER A 184 -12.05 -20.17 -12.13
N THR A 185 -13.37 -20.33 -11.98
CA THR A 185 -14.39 -19.52 -12.65
C THR A 185 -15.54 -19.25 -11.68
N SER A 186 -16.46 -18.35 -12.05
CA SER A 186 -17.66 -18.05 -11.27
C SER A 186 -18.54 -19.28 -11.00
N ASP A 187 -18.50 -20.28 -11.89
CA ASP A 187 -19.35 -21.49 -11.81
C ASP A 187 -18.58 -22.68 -11.21
N ALA A 188 -17.25 -22.59 -11.13
CA ALA A 188 -16.38 -23.66 -10.65
C ALA A 188 -15.21 -23.07 -9.84
N TYR A 189 -15.45 -22.81 -8.56
CA TYR A 189 -14.41 -22.31 -7.64
C TYR A 189 -13.26 -23.30 -7.49
N SER A 190 -12.04 -22.81 -7.62
CA SER A 190 -10.82 -23.60 -7.40
C SER A 190 -9.85 -22.87 -6.47
N TYR A 191 -9.78 -23.29 -5.21
CA TYR A 191 -8.80 -22.75 -4.27
C TYR A 191 -7.35 -22.89 -4.77
N PRO A 192 -6.88 -24.04 -5.30
CA PRO A 192 -5.51 -24.17 -5.80
C PRO A 192 -5.15 -23.17 -6.91
N ALA A 193 -6.12 -22.79 -7.74
CA ALA A 193 -5.91 -21.78 -8.78
C ALA A 193 -5.63 -20.40 -8.19
N TRP A 194 -6.42 -19.98 -7.21
CA TRP A 194 -6.24 -18.72 -6.50
C TRP A 194 -4.99 -18.73 -5.62
N GLN A 195 -4.72 -19.83 -4.92
CA GLN A 195 -3.51 -20.02 -4.14
C GLN A 195 -2.26 -19.80 -5.01
N THR A 196 -2.18 -20.48 -6.15
CA THR A 196 -1.05 -20.35 -7.07
C THR A 196 -0.96 -18.93 -7.63
N THR A 197 -2.08 -18.33 -7.99
CA THR A 197 -2.14 -16.95 -8.49
C THR A 197 -1.56 -15.96 -7.50
N TYR A 198 -2.00 -15.98 -6.24
CA TYR A 198 -1.51 -15.06 -5.22
C TYR A 198 -0.05 -15.37 -4.84
N ALA A 199 0.36 -16.63 -4.80
CA ALA A 199 1.76 -16.99 -4.59
C ALA A 199 2.66 -16.43 -5.70
N LEU A 200 2.25 -16.51 -6.96
CA LEU A 200 2.98 -15.90 -8.08
C LEU A 200 2.97 -14.36 -8.00
N MET A 201 1.86 -13.74 -7.58
CA MET A 201 1.82 -12.30 -7.35
C MET A 201 2.78 -11.87 -6.23
N ALA A 202 2.91 -12.66 -5.16
CA ALA A 202 3.91 -12.41 -4.12
C ALA A 202 5.34 -12.42 -4.67
N LEU A 203 5.66 -13.33 -5.61
CA LEU A 203 6.97 -13.37 -6.25
C LEU A 203 7.25 -12.12 -7.10
N THR A 204 6.24 -11.47 -7.66
CA THR A 204 6.46 -10.23 -8.43
C THR A 204 7.03 -9.11 -7.55
N MET A 205 6.83 -9.14 -6.23
CA MET A 205 7.42 -8.19 -5.30
C MET A 205 8.96 -8.29 -5.23
N LEU A 206 9.54 -9.41 -5.66
CA LEU A 206 11.00 -9.54 -5.78
C LEU A 206 11.60 -8.50 -6.72
N VAL A 207 10.84 -8.01 -7.71
CA VAL A 207 11.28 -6.92 -8.59
C VAL A 207 11.66 -5.68 -7.76
N GLY A 208 10.81 -5.28 -6.81
CA GLY A 208 11.11 -4.18 -5.90
C GLY A 208 12.28 -4.48 -4.98
N ALA A 209 12.30 -5.67 -4.36
CA ALA A 209 13.35 -6.08 -3.43
C ALA A 209 14.74 -6.14 -4.12
N ILE A 210 14.82 -6.73 -5.31
CA ILE A 210 16.04 -6.78 -6.12
C ILE A 210 16.48 -5.36 -6.50
N THR A 211 15.54 -4.52 -6.93
CA THR A 211 15.82 -3.10 -7.23
C THR A 211 16.45 -2.41 -6.02
N THR A 212 15.87 -2.60 -4.81
CA THR A 212 16.38 -2.03 -3.56
C THR A 212 17.80 -2.51 -3.22
N LEU A 213 18.13 -3.76 -3.53
CA LEU A 213 19.47 -4.31 -3.28
C LEU A 213 20.52 -3.76 -4.26
N ILE A 214 20.13 -3.46 -5.51
CA ILE A 214 21.04 -3.00 -6.56
C ILE A 214 21.34 -1.50 -6.44
N ILE A 215 20.35 -0.69 -6.08
CA ILE A 215 20.51 0.77 -6.02
C ILE A 215 21.44 1.21 -4.88
N ARG A 216 21.88 2.46 -4.94
CA ARG A 216 22.63 3.10 -3.85
C ARG A 216 21.69 3.89 -2.94
N GLU A 217 22.07 3.96 -1.65
CA GLU A 217 21.43 4.91 -0.72
C GLU A 217 21.63 6.34 -1.24
N PRO A 218 20.64 7.23 -1.11
CA PRO A 218 20.79 8.63 -1.51
C PRO A 218 21.97 9.31 -0.79
N ASP A 219 22.82 10.01 -1.55
CA ASP A 219 24.01 10.71 -1.01
C ASP A 219 23.66 11.99 -0.22
N ASN A 220 22.43 12.48 -0.35
CA ASN A 220 21.88 13.60 0.39
C ASN A 220 20.81 13.12 1.38
N PRO A 221 21.19 12.44 2.45
CA PRO A 221 20.26 12.37 3.56
C PRO A 221 19.97 13.82 3.94
N ARG A 222 18.69 14.22 3.94
CA ARG A 222 18.32 15.49 4.62
C ARG A 222 19.15 15.54 5.87
N PRO A 223 19.87 16.69 6.18
CA PRO A 223 20.74 16.76 7.32
C PRO A 223 20.05 16.00 8.43
N SER A 224 20.67 14.92 8.90
CA SER A 224 20.07 14.05 9.89
C SER A 224 19.63 14.98 11.00
N ALA A 225 18.33 15.29 10.97
CA ALA A 225 17.74 16.16 11.95
C ALA A 225 18.23 15.56 13.24
N HIS A 226 19.05 16.28 13.95
CA HIS A 226 19.64 16.00 15.25
C HIS A 226 19.58 14.51 15.61
N GLN A 227 20.70 13.92 15.93
CA GLN A 227 20.72 12.57 16.51
C GLN A 227 19.79 12.62 17.72
N TYR A 228 18.54 12.23 17.50
CA TYR A 228 17.56 12.20 18.57
C TYR A 228 18.03 11.20 19.63
N THR A 229 18.10 11.62 20.86
CA THR A 229 18.36 10.73 21.97
C THR A 229 17.25 9.67 22.05
N SER A 230 17.58 8.46 22.50
CA SER A 230 16.58 7.37 22.66
C SER A 230 15.30 7.82 23.36
N GLY A 231 15.40 8.74 24.33
CA GLY A 231 14.24 9.35 25.00
C GLY A 231 13.35 10.20 24.08
N GLN A 232 13.92 10.86 23.09
CA GLN A 232 13.14 11.65 22.10
C GLN A 232 12.41 10.74 21.14
N TYR A 233 12.99 9.60 20.74
CA TYR A 233 12.29 8.57 19.97
C TYR A 233 11.13 7.98 20.75
N LEU A 234 11.34 7.64 22.02
CA LEU A 234 10.29 7.11 22.88
C LEU A 234 9.15 8.12 23.07
N LYS A 235 9.48 9.40 23.28
CA LYS A 235 8.48 10.48 23.38
C LYS A 235 7.67 10.62 22.09
N PHE A 236 8.33 10.57 20.92
CA PHE A 236 7.67 10.63 19.64
C PHE A 236 6.74 9.42 19.42
N LEU A 237 7.22 8.22 19.73
CA LEU A 237 6.42 7.00 19.67
C LEU A 237 5.22 7.06 20.61
N ALA A 238 5.41 7.57 21.84
CA ALA A 238 4.34 7.73 22.82
C ALA A 238 3.26 8.71 22.33
N ILE A 239 3.65 9.86 21.75
CA ILE A 239 2.71 10.82 21.15
C ILE A 239 1.94 10.18 19.98
N PHE A 240 2.63 9.41 19.16
CA PHE A 240 2.03 8.68 18.04
C PHE A 240 0.99 7.65 18.51
N VAL A 241 1.38 6.81 19.49
CA VAL A 241 0.47 5.81 20.08
C VAL A 241 -0.71 6.50 20.78
N ALA A 242 -0.47 7.59 21.51
CA ALA A 242 -1.52 8.37 22.15
C ALA A 242 -2.50 8.96 21.11
N GLY A 243 -2.00 9.45 19.98
CA GLY A 243 -2.84 9.94 18.87
C GLY A 243 -3.74 8.85 18.27
N ILE A 244 -3.17 7.67 17.97
CA ILE A 244 -3.96 6.52 17.50
C ILE A 244 -4.99 6.09 18.54
N THR A 245 -4.57 5.99 19.81
CA THR A 245 -5.47 5.57 20.89
C THR A 245 -6.62 6.56 21.05
N ALA A 246 -6.33 7.87 21.01
CA ALA A 246 -7.36 8.91 21.07
C ALA A 246 -8.34 8.79 19.90
N PHE A 247 -7.84 8.63 18.67
CA PHE A 247 -8.67 8.44 17.48
C PHE A 247 -9.58 7.22 17.61
N VAL A 248 -9.01 6.05 17.96
CA VAL A 248 -9.78 4.81 18.13
C VAL A 248 -10.81 4.96 19.25
N THR A 249 -10.44 5.60 20.36
CA THR A 249 -11.35 5.82 21.49
C THR A 249 -12.51 6.70 21.08
N VAL A 250 -12.25 7.83 20.43
CA VAL A 250 -13.32 8.73 19.92
C VAL A 250 -14.21 7.98 18.94
N TYR A 251 -13.62 7.23 18.01
CA TYR A 251 -14.37 6.46 17.03
C TYR A 251 -15.28 5.40 17.67
N VAL A 252 -14.80 4.68 18.68
CA VAL A 252 -15.59 3.69 19.42
C VAL A 252 -16.67 4.34 20.28
N LEU A 253 -16.33 5.40 21.02
CA LEU A 253 -17.30 6.09 21.89
C LEU A 253 -18.41 6.80 21.12
N THR A 254 -18.16 7.19 19.87
CA THR A 254 -19.19 7.84 19.02
C THR A 254 -20.05 6.82 18.26
N ALA A 255 -19.81 5.51 18.39
CA ALA A 255 -20.50 4.49 17.60
C ALA A 255 -22.03 4.50 17.81
N ASP A 256 -22.48 4.57 19.04
CA ASP A 256 -23.94 4.56 19.37
C ASP A 256 -24.61 5.86 18.90
N SER A 257 -23.98 7.01 19.14
CA SER A 257 -24.49 8.32 18.68
C SER A 257 -24.55 8.38 17.15
N ALA A 258 -23.57 7.80 16.48
CA ALA A 258 -23.52 7.70 15.03
C ALA A 258 -24.64 6.78 14.48
N GLY A 259 -24.93 5.69 15.17
CA GLY A 259 -26.05 4.79 14.85
C GLY A 259 -27.39 5.53 14.88
N THR A 260 -27.62 6.28 15.94
CA THR A 260 -28.84 7.11 16.11
C THR A 260 -28.94 8.19 15.03
N LEU A 261 -27.85 8.91 14.79
CA LEU A 261 -27.80 9.96 13.75
C LEU A 261 -28.05 9.39 12.36
N ARG A 262 -27.50 8.21 12.07
CA ARG A 262 -27.71 7.51 10.79
C ARG A 262 -29.18 7.14 10.60
N GLN A 263 -29.86 6.63 11.64
CA GLN A 263 -31.29 6.30 11.58
C GLN A 263 -32.11 7.55 11.28
N THR A 264 -31.89 8.63 12.03
CA THR A 264 -32.62 9.92 11.83
C THR A 264 -32.38 10.48 10.43
N LEU A 265 -31.12 10.45 9.95
CA LEU A 265 -30.83 10.93 8.58
C LEU A 265 -31.44 10.02 7.51
N THR A 266 -31.55 8.72 7.74
CA THR A 266 -32.16 7.80 6.79
C THR A 266 -33.67 8.06 6.67
N GLU A 267 -34.34 8.41 7.76
CA GLU A 267 -35.75 8.79 7.77
C GLU A 267 -36.00 10.09 6.99
N ILE A 268 -35.05 11.07 7.05
CA ILE A 268 -35.19 12.37 6.37
C ILE A 268 -34.85 12.27 4.88
N VAL A 269 -33.77 11.53 4.54
CA VAL A 269 -33.20 11.51 3.18
C VAL A 269 -33.73 10.34 2.36
N GLU A 270 -34.38 9.36 2.99
CA GLU A 270 -34.89 8.12 2.38
C GLU A 270 -33.78 7.28 1.66
N ASN A 271 -32.51 7.54 2.00
CA ASN A 271 -31.36 6.88 1.38
C ASN A 271 -30.33 6.45 2.43
N SER A 272 -30.34 5.17 2.80
CA SER A 272 -29.48 4.60 3.83
C SER A 272 -27.99 4.63 3.51
N ALA A 273 -27.63 4.57 2.21
CA ALA A 273 -26.24 4.64 1.77
C ALA A 273 -25.65 6.03 1.94
N LEU A 274 -26.42 7.06 1.59
CA LEU A 274 -26.02 8.46 1.69
C LEU A 274 -25.93 8.90 3.15
N SER A 275 -26.90 8.51 3.99
CA SER A 275 -26.89 8.75 5.43
C SER A 275 -25.69 8.10 6.11
N GLY A 276 -25.37 6.86 5.73
CA GLY A 276 -24.17 6.15 6.21
C GLY A 276 -22.88 6.88 5.83
N LEU A 277 -22.75 7.30 4.58
CA LEU A 277 -21.56 8.01 4.09
C LEU A 277 -21.34 9.33 4.82
N VAL A 278 -22.41 10.12 5.03
CA VAL A 278 -22.35 11.40 5.74
C VAL A 278 -21.91 11.19 7.20
N VAL A 279 -22.52 10.24 7.91
CA VAL A 279 -22.22 10.00 9.32
C VAL A 279 -20.80 9.46 9.49
N GLU A 280 -20.35 8.51 8.67
CA GLU A 280 -18.99 8.01 8.76
C GLU A 280 -17.95 9.08 8.38
N SER A 281 -18.25 9.93 7.40
CA SER A 281 -17.38 11.08 7.07
C SER A 281 -17.24 12.05 8.23
N LEU A 282 -18.31 12.33 8.95
CA LEU A 282 -18.28 13.16 10.16
C LEU A 282 -17.47 12.51 11.28
N ARG A 283 -17.61 11.21 11.49
CA ARG A 283 -16.82 10.45 12.51
C ARG A 283 -15.34 10.43 12.21
N LEU A 284 -14.96 10.38 10.94
CA LEU A 284 -13.55 10.41 10.52
C LEU A 284 -12.93 11.80 10.59
N ALA A 285 -13.75 12.85 10.64
CA ALA A 285 -13.31 14.25 10.73
C ALA A 285 -13.16 14.73 12.20
N LEU A 286 -13.72 14.01 13.18
CA LEU A 286 -13.55 14.24 14.62
C LEU A 286 -12.28 13.62 15.14
#